data_c3799e070a47738b81d56267faf7872e
#
_entry.id   c3799e070a47738b81d56267faf7872e
#
_cell.length_a   1.000
_cell.length_b   1.000
_cell.length_c   1.000
_cell.angle_alpha   90.00
_cell.angle_beta   90.00
_cell.angle_gamma   90.00
#
_symmetry.space_group_name_H-M   'P 1'
#
loop_
_entity.id
_entity.type
_entity.pdbx_description
1 polymer ?
#
loop_
_entity_poly.entity_id
_entity_poly.type
_entity_poly.pdbx_seq_one_letter_code
_entity_poly.pdbx_strand_id
1 'polypeptide(L)'
;MLYRCHEMLMKGRSDIRDIGRYRTHEEPMQVISNRLDRLEIHFEAPPSAIVPKEMARFVEWFNRTSPGGETVLPPIIRAGIAHLYFVTIHPFEDGNGRIGRAVSEKALSQAVGHPTLLALADAIKQRQKEYYRALQDANKTNEITPWLEWFADTVVLAQESTQIRVEFLIEKAKLLDRLRGQLNPRQEKALLRMFEEGPDGFKGGMSAEKYIRITSTSRATTTRDLQDLVEKGALIRRGELKHTRYFLGVDPIIRNLNA
;
A
#
# COMPACT_ATOMS: atom_id res chain seq x y z
N MET A 1 20.56 11.05 1.74
CA MET A 1 19.53 10.11 1.28
C MET A 1 18.12 10.74 1.34
N LEU A 2 17.66 11.23 2.49
CA LEU A 2 16.29 11.79 2.65
C LEU A 2 15.98 12.92 1.66
N TYR A 3 16.86 13.89 1.48
CA TYR A 3 16.68 14.98 0.51
C TYR A 3 16.45 14.49 -0.90
N ARG A 4 17.25 13.51 -1.36
CA ARG A 4 17.09 12.93 -2.68
C ARG A 4 15.75 12.16 -2.82
N CYS A 5 15.34 11.45 -1.78
CA CYS A 5 14.02 10.80 -1.76
C CYS A 5 12.89 11.82 -1.85
N HIS A 6 13.01 12.94 -1.11
CA HIS A 6 12.04 14.02 -1.15
C HIS A 6 11.98 14.69 -2.53
N GLU A 7 13.15 15.00 -3.12
CA GLU A 7 13.27 15.58 -4.46
C GLU A 7 12.59 14.69 -5.52
N MET A 8 12.86 13.38 -5.50
CA MET A 8 12.22 12.42 -6.41
C MET A 8 10.69 12.35 -6.20
N LEU A 9 10.25 12.39 -4.95
CA LEU A 9 8.83 12.30 -4.59
C LEU A 9 8.04 13.55 -4.98
N MET A 10 8.68 14.73 -4.95
CA MET A 10 8.08 16.03 -5.22
C MET A 10 8.35 16.52 -6.64
N LYS A 11 8.98 15.70 -7.48
CA LYS A 11 9.28 16.07 -8.88
C LYS A 11 8.01 16.52 -9.62
N GLY A 12 8.07 17.74 -10.17
CA GLY A 12 6.94 18.32 -10.92
C GLY A 12 5.92 19.09 -10.07
N ARG A 13 6.11 19.18 -8.74
CA ARG A 13 5.29 20.03 -7.88
C ARG A 13 5.83 21.47 -7.91
N SER A 14 4.99 22.44 -8.31
CA SER A 14 5.31 23.88 -8.35
C SER A 14 4.76 24.65 -7.13
N ASP A 15 3.93 24.00 -6.34
CA ASP A 15 3.25 24.55 -5.17
C ASP A 15 4.05 24.35 -3.88
N ILE A 16 5.21 23.67 -3.95
CA ILE A 16 6.13 23.42 -2.83
C ILE A 16 7.40 24.24 -3.04
N ARG A 17 7.78 24.99 -2.01
CA ARG A 17 8.96 25.89 -2.04
C ARG A 17 10.26 25.14 -1.73
N ASP A 18 10.24 24.29 -0.70
CA ASP A 18 11.42 23.63 -0.16
C ASP A 18 11.52 22.17 -0.64
N ILE A 19 11.84 21.97 -1.93
CA ILE A 19 12.05 20.63 -2.50
C ILE A 19 13.49 20.18 -2.27
N GLY A 20 13.69 18.94 -1.80
CA GLY A 20 15.01 18.34 -1.57
C GLY A 20 15.77 18.91 -0.36
N ARG A 21 15.10 19.64 0.51
CA ARG A 21 15.65 20.23 1.76
C ARG A 21 14.58 20.30 2.83
N TYR A 22 14.96 20.56 4.07
CA TYR A 22 14.01 20.81 5.15
C TYR A 22 13.27 22.12 4.93
N ARG A 23 12.02 22.16 5.41
CA ARG A 23 11.18 23.38 5.38
C ARG A 23 11.86 24.53 6.13
N THR A 24 11.66 25.75 5.63
CA THR A 24 12.28 26.97 6.16
C THR A 24 11.26 28.06 6.54
N HIS A 25 9.96 27.85 6.24
CA HIS A 25 8.91 28.84 6.52
C HIS A 25 8.72 29.05 8.02
N GLU A 26 8.33 30.25 8.41
CA GLU A 26 8.12 30.63 9.82
C GLU A 26 6.71 30.27 10.31
N GLU A 27 5.74 30.17 9.39
CA GLU A 27 4.36 29.82 9.72
C GLU A 27 4.29 28.42 10.34
N PRO A 28 3.40 28.23 11.35
CA PRO A 28 3.22 26.92 11.96
C PRO A 28 2.84 25.85 10.93
N MET A 29 3.56 24.74 10.95
CA MET A 29 3.24 23.60 10.12
C MET A 29 2.20 22.72 10.81
N GLN A 30 0.98 22.69 10.27
CA GLN A 30 -0.15 21.97 10.86
C GLN A 30 -0.66 20.86 9.94
N VAL A 31 -0.99 19.72 10.53
CA VAL A 31 -1.72 18.65 9.87
C VAL A 31 -3.19 18.83 10.18
N ILE A 32 -3.95 19.21 9.16
CA ILE A 32 -5.38 19.49 9.28
C ILE A 32 -6.23 18.44 8.59
N SER A 33 -7.46 18.23 9.06
CA SER A 33 -8.43 17.38 8.36
C SER A 33 -8.96 18.08 7.11
N ASN A 34 -9.15 17.30 6.04
CA ASN A 34 -9.70 17.80 4.76
C ASN A 34 -11.24 17.92 4.78
N ARG A 35 -11.87 18.06 5.93
CA ARG A 35 -13.32 18.29 6.04
C ARG A 35 -13.62 19.75 5.83
N LEU A 36 -14.41 20.05 4.80
CA LEU A 36 -14.80 21.41 4.42
C LEU A 36 -15.67 22.13 5.47
N ASP A 37 -16.30 21.39 6.37
CA ASP A 37 -17.24 21.88 7.38
C ASP A 37 -16.61 22.15 8.76
N ARG A 38 -15.44 21.58 9.04
CA ARG A 38 -14.73 21.82 10.30
C ARG A 38 -13.24 21.55 10.13
N LEU A 39 -12.43 22.60 10.19
CA LEU A 39 -10.97 22.47 10.27
C LEU A 39 -10.61 21.94 11.66
N GLU A 40 -10.11 20.72 11.71
CA GLU A 40 -9.57 20.11 12.92
C GLU A 40 -8.05 19.99 12.79
N ILE A 41 -7.32 20.65 13.68
CA ILE A 41 -5.86 20.56 13.74
C ILE A 41 -5.52 19.26 14.49
N HIS A 42 -4.98 18.28 13.79
CA HIS A 42 -4.57 17.01 14.38
C HIS A 42 -3.19 17.07 15.01
N PHE A 43 -2.33 17.91 14.48
CA PHE A 43 -0.95 18.03 14.96
C PHE A 43 -0.35 19.35 14.48
N GLU A 44 0.46 19.98 15.34
CA GLU A 44 1.32 21.11 15.02
C GLU A 44 2.78 20.68 15.17
N ALA A 45 3.53 20.78 14.07
CA ALA A 45 4.93 20.39 14.03
C ALA A 45 5.85 21.43 14.70
N PRO A 46 7.04 21.03 15.16
CA PRO A 46 8.01 21.95 15.71
C PRO A 46 8.35 23.09 14.73
N PRO A 47 8.77 24.28 15.22
CA PRO A 47 9.22 25.38 14.36
C PRO A 47 10.32 24.95 13.39
N SER A 48 10.32 25.49 12.16
CA SER A 48 11.31 25.15 11.12
C SER A 48 12.76 25.37 11.57
N ALA A 49 13.02 26.36 12.40
CA ALA A 49 14.33 26.68 12.92
C ALA A 49 15.00 25.52 13.70
N ILE A 50 14.22 24.66 14.36
CA ILE A 50 14.77 23.54 15.15
C ILE A 50 14.82 22.23 14.37
N VAL A 51 14.18 22.14 13.20
CA VAL A 51 14.13 20.92 12.38
C VAL A 51 15.51 20.33 12.09
N PRO A 52 16.54 21.09 11.70
CA PRO A 52 17.86 20.52 11.44
C PRO A 52 18.46 19.81 12.68
N LYS A 53 18.25 20.37 13.87
CA LYS A 53 18.74 19.80 15.13
C LYS A 53 17.98 18.51 15.48
N GLU A 54 16.65 18.53 15.35
CA GLU A 54 15.83 17.35 15.63
C GLU A 54 16.09 16.21 14.63
N MET A 55 16.32 16.54 13.36
CA MET A 55 16.70 15.55 12.36
C MET A 55 18.10 14.98 12.60
N ALA A 56 19.05 15.75 13.10
CA ALA A 56 20.36 15.24 13.51
C ALA A 56 20.22 14.19 14.63
N ARG A 57 19.43 14.50 15.67
CA ARG A 57 19.12 13.59 16.78
C ARG A 57 18.39 12.31 16.28
N PHE A 58 17.45 12.48 15.37
CA PHE A 58 16.74 11.35 14.74
C PHE A 58 17.71 10.42 14.00
N VAL A 59 18.61 10.96 13.19
CA VAL A 59 19.60 10.18 12.43
C VAL A 59 20.57 9.45 13.37
N GLU A 60 21.05 10.11 14.42
CA GLU A 60 21.89 9.51 15.45
C GLU A 60 21.17 8.33 16.13
N TRP A 61 19.93 8.55 16.59
CA TRP A 61 19.09 7.51 17.19
C TRP A 61 18.87 6.35 16.21
N PHE A 62 18.53 6.65 14.95
CA PHE A 62 18.27 5.65 13.92
C PHE A 62 19.49 4.76 13.63
N ASN A 63 20.70 5.34 13.65
CA ASN A 63 21.93 4.58 13.45
C ASN A 63 22.30 3.77 14.71
N ARG A 64 22.22 4.36 15.89
CA ARG A 64 22.54 3.72 17.16
C ARG A 64 21.66 2.51 17.44
N THR A 65 20.37 2.55 17.03
CA THR A 65 19.40 1.47 17.28
C THR A 65 19.33 0.44 16.14
N SER A 66 20.18 0.57 15.10
CA SER A 66 20.21 -0.36 13.96
C SER A 66 20.78 -1.72 14.33
N PRO A 67 20.55 -2.77 13.54
CA PRO A 67 21.29 -4.02 13.66
C PRO A 67 22.79 -3.75 13.58
N GLY A 68 23.53 -4.16 14.60
CA GLY A 68 24.97 -3.85 14.76
C GLY A 68 25.27 -2.48 15.38
N GLY A 69 24.28 -1.69 15.77
CA GLY A 69 24.43 -0.46 16.54
C GLY A 69 24.62 -0.71 18.04
N GLU A 70 24.86 0.35 18.79
CA GLU A 70 25.15 0.29 20.25
C GLU A 70 23.94 -0.20 21.08
N THR A 71 22.72 0.15 20.66
CA THR A 71 21.48 -0.15 21.41
C THR A 71 20.46 -0.72 20.45
N VAL A 72 20.61 -1.99 20.10
CA VAL A 72 19.73 -2.68 19.13
C VAL A 72 18.30 -2.77 19.67
N LEU A 73 17.33 -2.32 18.87
CA LEU A 73 15.92 -2.46 19.17
C LEU A 73 15.29 -3.58 18.33
N PRO A 74 14.22 -4.24 18.85
CA PRO A 74 13.43 -5.17 18.05
C PRO A 74 12.93 -4.51 16.76
N PRO A 75 12.96 -5.21 15.61
CA PRO A 75 12.74 -4.60 14.28
C PRO A 75 11.43 -3.81 14.15
N ILE A 76 10.31 -4.39 14.59
CA ILE A 76 8.98 -3.74 14.50
C ILE A 76 8.91 -2.52 15.42
N ILE A 77 9.44 -2.63 16.64
CA ILE A 77 9.49 -1.52 17.61
C ILE A 77 10.31 -0.37 17.02
N ARG A 78 11.51 -0.67 16.51
CA ARG A 78 12.38 0.34 15.88
C ARG A 78 11.70 1.01 14.68
N ALA A 79 11.03 0.24 13.82
CA ALA A 79 10.32 0.76 12.66
C ALA A 79 9.14 1.66 13.06
N GLY A 80 8.37 1.26 14.08
CA GLY A 80 7.26 2.05 14.62
C GLY A 80 7.73 3.37 15.25
N ILE A 81 8.79 3.32 16.05
CA ILE A 81 9.40 4.53 16.64
C ILE A 81 9.97 5.42 15.53
N ALA A 82 10.67 4.86 14.54
CA ALA A 82 11.22 5.62 13.42
C ALA A 82 10.14 6.37 12.63
N HIS A 83 9.01 5.73 12.39
CA HIS A 83 7.87 6.37 11.75
C HIS A 83 7.33 7.53 12.58
N LEU A 84 6.97 7.27 13.84
CA LEU A 84 6.41 8.27 14.75
C LEU A 84 7.36 9.45 14.90
N TYR A 85 8.61 9.19 15.22
CA TYR A 85 9.63 10.25 15.44
C TYR A 85 9.79 11.13 14.19
N PHE A 86 9.91 10.49 13.00
CA PHE A 86 10.04 11.24 11.75
C PHE A 86 8.82 12.11 11.44
N VAL A 87 7.60 11.55 11.56
CA VAL A 87 6.38 12.31 11.25
C VAL A 87 6.08 13.38 12.29
N THR A 88 6.55 13.22 13.54
CA THR A 88 6.46 14.26 14.60
C THR A 88 7.41 15.42 14.34
N ILE A 89 8.61 15.19 13.83
CA ILE A 89 9.51 16.28 13.41
C ILE A 89 8.91 17.03 12.20
N HIS A 90 8.24 16.31 11.30
CA HIS A 90 7.61 16.84 10.08
C HIS A 90 8.57 17.73 9.27
N PRO A 91 9.72 17.20 8.82
CA PRO A 91 10.82 18.02 8.35
C PRO A 91 10.62 18.69 6.98
N PHE A 92 9.64 18.28 6.19
CA PHE A 92 9.38 18.78 4.84
C PHE A 92 8.03 19.52 4.76
N GLU A 93 7.83 20.34 3.73
CA GLU A 93 6.54 21.00 3.48
C GLU A 93 5.43 20.00 3.11
N ASP A 94 5.74 18.95 2.34
CA ASP A 94 4.85 17.84 2.02
C ASP A 94 5.65 16.52 1.96
N GLY A 95 4.96 15.38 1.88
CA GLY A 95 5.58 14.07 1.70
C GLY A 95 6.08 13.42 2.99
N ASN A 96 5.93 14.04 4.16
CA ASN A 96 6.43 13.50 5.41
C ASN A 96 5.87 12.10 5.71
N GLY A 97 4.58 11.86 5.49
CA GLY A 97 3.97 10.55 5.67
C GLY A 97 4.53 9.49 4.70
N ARG A 98 4.80 9.84 3.44
CA ARG A 98 5.40 8.94 2.44
C ARG A 98 6.84 8.59 2.80
N ILE A 99 7.63 9.57 3.20
CA ILE A 99 9.02 9.37 3.62
C ILE A 99 9.07 8.63 4.97
N GLY A 100 8.18 8.94 5.91
CA GLY A 100 8.07 8.22 7.18
C GLY A 100 7.83 6.73 6.99
N ARG A 101 6.95 6.34 6.07
CA ARG A 101 6.75 4.93 5.68
C ARG A 101 8.04 4.32 5.09
N ALA A 102 8.70 5.01 4.17
CA ALA A 102 9.96 4.54 3.59
C ALA A 102 11.08 4.39 4.65
N VAL A 103 11.10 5.24 5.67
CA VAL A 103 12.02 5.13 6.82
C VAL A 103 11.71 3.89 7.65
N SER A 104 10.43 3.60 7.90
CA SER A 104 10.00 2.37 8.60
C SER A 104 10.37 1.12 7.82
N GLU A 105 10.11 1.09 6.51
CA GLU A 105 10.49 -0.02 5.64
C GLU A 105 12.01 -0.22 5.59
N LYS A 106 12.79 0.88 5.59
CA LYS A 106 14.24 0.80 5.71
C LYS A 106 14.67 0.17 7.04
N ALA A 107 14.02 0.53 8.15
CA ALA A 107 14.33 -0.06 9.45
C ALA A 107 14.07 -1.57 9.47
N LEU A 108 12.95 -2.03 8.89
CA LEU A 108 12.62 -3.45 8.75
C LEU A 108 13.60 -4.17 7.80
N SER A 109 13.92 -3.56 6.65
CA SER A 109 14.87 -4.12 5.68
C SER A 109 16.26 -4.31 6.25
N GLN A 110 16.72 -3.39 7.10
CA GLN A 110 18.00 -3.51 7.79
C GLN A 110 18.04 -4.71 8.73
N ALA A 111 16.91 -5.01 9.39
CA ALA A 111 16.83 -6.12 10.33
C ALA A 111 16.86 -7.49 9.65
N VAL A 112 16.25 -7.61 8.45
CA VAL A 112 16.24 -8.87 7.68
C VAL A 112 17.41 -9.00 6.70
N GLY A 113 18.20 -7.93 6.53
CA GLY A 113 19.38 -7.94 5.66
C GLY A 113 19.09 -7.80 4.15
N HIS A 114 17.84 -7.64 3.75
CA HIS A 114 17.44 -7.49 2.36
C HIS A 114 16.20 -6.56 2.25
N PRO A 115 15.89 -5.99 1.07
CA PRO A 115 14.69 -5.19 0.88
C PRO A 115 13.43 -5.96 1.24
N THR A 116 12.55 -5.32 2.02
CA THR A 116 11.22 -5.86 2.32
C THR A 116 10.22 -5.39 1.27
N LEU A 117 9.33 -6.30 0.87
CA LEU A 117 8.19 -6.00 0.03
C LEU A 117 6.96 -5.90 0.94
N LEU A 118 6.72 -4.73 1.52
CA LEU A 118 5.57 -4.51 2.39
C LEU A 118 4.61 -3.50 1.75
N ALA A 119 3.34 -3.87 1.68
CA ALA A 119 2.28 -2.96 1.25
C ALA A 119 1.84 -2.01 2.38
N LEU A 120 2.81 -1.46 3.15
CA LEU A 120 2.55 -0.63 4.33
C LEU A 120 1.69 0.61 4.00
N ALA A 121 1.91 1.22 2.84
CA ALA A 121 1.13 2.36 2.39
C ALA A 121 -0.35 2.02 2.18
N ASP A 122 -0.63 0.84 1.63
CA ASP A 122 -2.00 0.37 1.39
C ASP A 122 -2.68 -0.04 2.71
N ALA A 123 -1.97 -0.73 3.60
CA ALA A 123 -2.49 -1.10 4.91
C ALA A 123 -2.85 0.14 5.76
N ILE A 124 -1.97 1.15 5.78
CA ILE A 124 -2.25 2.43 6.46
C ILE A 124 -3.43 3.15 5.79
N LYS A 125 -3.53 3.15 4.46
CA LYS A 125 -4.65 3.77 3.74
C LYS A 125 -5.98 3.12 4.08
N GLN A 126 -6.04 1.80 4.21
CA GLN A 126 -7.25 1.07 4.62
C GLN A 126 -7.67 1.44 6.06
N ARG A 127 -6.72 1.71 6.94
CA ARG A 127 -6.91 2.08 8.34
C ARG A 127 -6.67 3.57 8.61
N GLN A 128 -6.89 4.43 7.63
CA GLN A 128 -6.48 5.85 7.67
C GLN A 128 -6.98 6.62 8.90
N LYS A 129 -8.24 6.39 9.31
CA LYS A 129 -8.82 7.05 10.49
C LYS A 129 -8.11 6.63 11.78
N GLU A 130 -7.83 5.35 11.91
CA GLU A 130 -7.10 4.79 13.07
C GLU A 130 -5.67 5.31 13.11
N TYR A 131 -5.01 5.40 11.95
CA TYR A 131 -3.67 5.97 11.81
C TYR A 131 -3.57 7.38 12.37
N TYR A 132 -4.44 8.29 11.94
CA TYR A 132 -4.40 9.67 12.43
C TYR A 132 -4.74 9.76 13.91
N ARG A 133 -5.68 8.94 14.39
CA ARG A 133 -6.00 8.87 15.81
C ARG A 133 -4.81 8.37 16.64
N ALA A 134 -4.16 7.29 16.23
CA ALA A 134 -3.00 6.73 16.92
C ALA A 134 -1.82 7.73 16.97
N LEU A 135 -1.58 8.47 15.87
CA LEU A 135 -0.59 9.56 15.86
C LEU A 135 -0.97 10.70 16.81
N GLN A 136 -2.23 11.14 16.79
CA GLN A 136 -2.71 12.22 17.64
C GLN A 136 -2.58 11.85 19.12
N ASP A 137 -2.93 10.64 19.49
CA ASP A 137 -2.84 10.16 20.88
C ASP A 137 -1.37 10.01 21.32
N ALA A 138 -0.49 9.49 20.48
CA ALA A 138 0.94 9.39 20.75
C ALA A 138 1.64 10.76 20.89
N ASN A 139 1.11 11.82 20.28
CA ASN A 139 1.66 13.18 20.40
C ASN A 139 1.19 13.92 21.67
N LYS A 140 0.20 13.39 22.41
CA LYS A 140 -0.31 14.00 23.65
C LYS A 140 0.44 13.55 24.90
N THR A 141 1.09 12.40 24.84
CA THR A 141 1.73 11.77 25.98
C THR A 141 3.09 11.19 25.57
N ASN A 142 3.94 10.88 26.56
CA ASN A 142 5.18 10.12 26.33
C ASN A 142 4.94 8.60 26.28
N GLU A 143 3.71 8.14 26.46
CA GLU A 143 3.33 6.73 26.35
C GLU A 143 2.99 6.39 24.89
N ILE A 144 3.84 5.60 24.25
CA ILE A 144 3.72 5.24 22.85
C ILE A 144 3.36 3.77 22.60
N THR A 145 3.11 2.98 23.65
CA THR A 145 2.73 1.56 23.53
C THR A 145 1.52 1.36 22.63
N PRO A 146 0.41 2.15 22.75
CA PRO A 146 -0.74 1.98 21.87
C PRO A 146 -0.42 2.25 20.40
N TRP A 147 0.50 3.19 20.12
CA TRP A 147 1.00 3.42 18.77
C TRP A 147 1.78 2.23 18.24
N LEU A 148 2.66 1.65 19.05
CA LEU A 148 3.49 0.51 18.65
C LEU A 148 2.67 -0.74 18.39
N GLU A 149 1.64 -1.01 19.21
CA GLU A 149 0.68 -2.08 18.98
C GLU A 149 -0.08 -1.89 17.67
N TRP A 150 -0.66 -0.70 17.45
CA TRP A 150 -1.34 -0.38 16.20
C TRP A 150 -0.42 -0.53 14.98
N PHE A 151 0.83 -0.07 15.10
CA PHE A 151 1.82 -0.14 14.03
C PHE A 151 2.21 -1.59 13.73
N ALA A 152 2.42 -2.41 14.76
CA ALA A 152 2.73 -3.83 14.63
C ALA A 152 1.61 -4.59 13.89
N ASP A 153 0.36 -4.39 14.31
CA ASP A 153 -0.81 -4.96 13.62
C ASP A 153 -0.88 -4.53 12.14
N THR A 154 -0.55 -3.26 11.88
CA THR A 154 -0.55 -2.73 10.51
C THR A 154 0.56 -3.33 9.65
N VAL A 155 1.73 -3.63 10.24
CA VAL A 155 2.83 -4.34 9.56
C VAL A 155 2.42 -5.78 9.22
N VAL A 156 1.73 -6.49 10.12
CA VAL A 156 1.22 -7.84 9.87
C VAL A 156 0.21 -7.82 8.71
N LEU A 157 -0.77 -6.92 8.74
CA LEU A 157 -1.74 -6.76 7.65
C LEU A 157 -1.06 -6.42 6.31
N ALA A 158 -0.03 -5.58 6.32
CA ALA A 158 0.74 -5.24 5.13
C ALA A 158 1.47 -6.47 4.56
N GLN A 159 2.01 -7.34 5.43
CA GLN A 159 2.67 -8.57 5.05
C GLN A 159 1.69 -9.57 4.42
N GLU A 160 0.53 -9.78 5.05
CA GLU A 160 -0.54 -10.64 4.53
C GLU A 160 -1.02 -10.17 3.15
N SER A 161 -1.29 -8.87 2.99
CA SER A 161 -1.67 -8.29 1.71
C SER A 161 -0.60 -8.48 0.63
N THR A 162 0.67 -8.34 1.01
CA THR A 162 1.79 -8.56 0.09
C THR A 162 1.88 -10.01 -0.33
N GLN A 163 1.73 -10.96 0.61
CA GLN A 163 1.75 -12.39 0.32
C GLN A 163 0.64 -12.76 -0.67
N ILE A 164 -0.60 -12.30 -0.42
CA ILE A 164 -1.74 -12.51 -1.33
C ILE A 164 -1.44 -12.00 -2.73
N ARG A 165 -0.84 -10.81 -2.85
CA ARG A 165 -0.47 -10.23 -4.16
C ARG A 165 0.61 -11.02 -4.88
N VAL A 166 1.63 -11.49 -4.15
CA VAL A 166 2.71 -12.31 -4.72
C VAL A 166 2.17 -13.66 -5.19
N GLU A 167 1.37 -14.34 -4.36
CA GLU A 167 0.69 -15.58 -4.73
C GLU A 167 -0.15 -15.40 -6.00
N PHE A 168 -0.95 -14.32 -6.05
CA PHE A 168 -1.77 -14.00 -7.21
C PHE A 168 -0.94 -13.79 -8.49
N LEU A 169 0.20 -13.10 -8.40
CA LEU A 169 1.08 -12.89 -9.56
C LEU A 169 1.74 -14.20 -10.03
N ILE A 170 2.10 -15.07 -9.10
CA ILE A 170 2.64 -16.40 -9.42
C ILE A 170 1.58 -17.24 -10.13
N GLU A 171 0.36 -17.29 -9.59
CA GLU A 171 -0.73 -18.05 -10.19
C GLU A 171 -1.17 -17.48 -11.55
N LYS A 172 -1.16 -16.14 -11.71
CA LYS A 172 -1.33 -15.50 -13.01
C LYS A 172 -0.30 -16.00 -14.03
N ALA A 173 0.99 -15.99 -13.64
CA ALA A 173 2.06 -16.44 -14.53
C ALA A 173 1.89 -17.90 -14.91
N LYS A 174 1.61 -18.79 -13.95
CA LYS A 174 1.36 -20.22 -14.18
C LYS A 174 0.16 -20.45 -15.11
N LEU A 175 -0.96 -19.73 -14.89
CA LEU A 175 -2.15 -19.86 -15.70
C LEU A 175 -1.89 -19.43 -17.15
N LEU A 176 -1.26 -18.27 -17.35
CA LEU A 176 -0.96 -17.76 -18.68
C LEU A 176 0.05 -18.64 -19.42
N ASP A 177 1.04 -19.22 -18.73
CA ASP A 177 1.98 -20.16 -19.33
C ASP A 177 1.30 -21.46 -19.74
N ARG A 178 0.45 -22.03 -18.88
CA ARG A 178 -0.32 -23.23 -19.16
C ARG A 178 -1.27 -23.07 -20.36
N LEU A 179 -1.83 -21.87 -20.55
CA LEU A 179 -2.77 -21.56 -21.61
C LEU A 179 -2.10 -20.96 -22.86
N ARG A 180 -0.79 -20.92 -22.93
CA ARG A 180 -0.04 -20.35 -24.05
C ARG A 180 -0.44 -21.03 -25.37
N GLY A 181 -0.83 -20.26 -26.38
CA GLY A 181 -1.29 -20.75 -27.68
C GLY A 181 -2.65 -21.44 -27.71
N GLN A 182 -3.37 -21.50 -26.58
CA GLN A 182 -4.69 -22.13 -26.46
C GLN A 182 -5.84 -21.10 -26.40
N LEU A 183 -5.51 -19.83 -26.25
CA LEU A 183 -6.50 -18.75 -26.13
C LEU A 183 -6.67 -18.03 -27.48
N ASN A 184 -7.92 -17.71 -27.81
CA ASN A 184 -8.15 -16.74 -28.89
C ASN A 184 -7.95 -15.31 -28.37
N PRO A 185 -7.75 -14.30 -29.26
CA PRO A 185 -7.45 -12.91 -28.86
C PRO A 185 -8.49 -12.28 -27.92
N ARG A 186 -9.77 -12.67 -28.05
CA ARG A 186 -10.83 -12.15 -27.16
C ARG A 186 -10.72 -12.71 -25.76
N GLN A 187 -10.45 -14.01 -25.65
CA GLN A 187 -10.26 -14.72 -24.38
C GLN A 187 -9.04 -14.16 -23.63
N GLU A 188 -7.93 -14.00 -24.32
CA GLU A 188 -6.72 -13.40 -23.77
C GLU A 188 -6.98 -11.97 -23.26
N LYS A 189 -7.61 -11.12 -24.06
CA LYS A 189 -7.99 -9.76 -23.67
C LYS A 189 -8.87 -9.73 -22.42
N ALA A 190 -9.86 -10.63 -22.35
CA ALA A 190 -10.76 -10.68 -21.20
C ALA A 190 -10.04 -11.16 -19.93
N LEU A 191 -9.18 -12.18 -20.01
CA LEU A 191 -8.39 -12.67 -18.88
C LEU A 191 -7.41 -11.61 -18.40
N LEU A 192 -6.67 -10.95 -19.30
CA LEU A 192 -5.74 -9.87 -18.91
C LEU A 192 -6.49 -8.76 -18.20
N ARG A 193 -7.66 -8.35 -18.71
CA ARG A 193 -8.50 -7.33 -18.07
C ARG A 193 -9.00 -7.77 -16.69
N MET A 194 -9.29 -9.07 -16.50
CA MET A 194 -9.66 -9.60 -15.17
C MET A 194 -8.46 -9.58 -14.20
N PHE A 195 -7.27 -9.86 -14.69
CA PHE A 195 -6.05 -9.81 -13.88
C PHE A 195 -5.66 -8.38 -13.46
N GLU A 196 -6.04 -7.37 -14.22
CA GLU A 196 -5.82 -5.95 -13.86
C GLU A 196 -6.61 -5.52 -12.59
N GLU A 197 -7.71 -6.19 -12.29
CA GLU A 197 -8.48 -5.95 -11.05
C GLU A 197 -7.77 -6.47 -9.79
N GLY A 198 -6.69 -7.25 -9.94
CA GLY A 198 -5.92 -7.80 -8.84
C GLY A 198 -6.56 -9.01 -8.16
N PRO A 199 -6.07 -9.37 -6.95
CA PRO A 199 -6.53 -10.56 -6.23
C PRO A 199 -7.99 -10.53 -5.79
N ASP A 200 -8.60 -9.34 -5.66
CA ASP A 200 -10.02 -9.19 -5.34
C ASP A 200 -10.93 -9.45 -6.55
N GLY A 201 -10.35 -9.43 -7.77
CA GLY A 201 -11.07 -9.64 -9.01
C GLY A 201 -12.14 -8.58 -9.30
N PHE A 202 -12.97 -8.82 -10.30
CA PHE A 202 -14.13 -7.95 -10.54
C PHE A 202 -15.13 -8.03 -9.40
N LYS A 203 -15.51 -6.88 -8.84
CA LYS A 203 -16.60 -6.80 -7.87
C LYS A 203 -17.87 -7.45 -8.46
N GLY A 204 -18.33 -8.52 -7.81
CA GLY A 204 -19.45 -9.35 -8.28
C GLY A 204 -19.15 -10.21 -9.50
N GLY A 205 -17.87 -10.45 -9.86
CA GLY A 205 -17.47 -11.31 -10.97
C GLY A 205 -17.63 -10.71 -12.37
N MET A 206 -17.17 -11.44 -13.37
CA MET A 206 -17.37 -11.16 -14.80
C MET A 206 -18.76 -11.67 -15.22
N SER A 207 -19.59 -10.81 -15.81
CA SER A 207 -20.84 -11.23 -16.48
C SER A 207 -20.63 -11.33 -18.00
N ALA A 208 -21.57 -11.98 -18.70
CA ALA A 208 -21.55 -12.01 -20.15
C ALA A 208 -21.56 -10.60 -20.78
N GLU A 209 -22.31 -9.66 -20.19
CA GLU A 209 -22.36 -8.26 -20.64
C GLU A 209 -21.02 -7.53 -20.46
N LYS A 210 -20.30 -7.79 -19.34
CA LYS A 210 -18.95 -7.26 -19.13
C LYS A 210 -17.97 -7.83 -20.18
N TYR A 211 -18.07 -9.15 -20.46
CA TYR A 211 -17.24 -9.78 -21.48
C TYR A 211 -17.49 -9.18 -22.87
N ILE A 212 -18.76 -8.99 -23.27
CA ILE A 212 -19.13 -8.34 -24.52
C ILE A 212 -18.51 -6.93 -24.62
N ARG A 213 -18.61 -6.14 -23.55
CA ARG A 213 -18.02 -4.79 -23.53
C ARG A 213 -16.50 -4.79 -23.69
N ILE A 214 -15.80 -5.76 -23.12
CA ILE A 214 -14.34 -5.87 -23.21
C ILE A 214 -13.91 -6.32 -24.61
N THR A 215 -14.65 -7.26 -25.20
CA THR A 215 -14.25 -7.97 -26.41
C THR A 215 -14.97 -7.53 -27.69
N SER A 216 -16.03 -6.72 -27.56
CA SER A 216 -16.90 -6.25 -28.65
C SER A 216 -17.44 -7.40 -29.52
N THR A 217 -17.84 -8.53 -28.90
CA THR A 217 -18.32 -9.73 -29.61
C THR A 217 -19.81 -9.99 -29.40
N SER A 218 -20.39 -10.94 -30.16
CA SER A 218 -21.78 -11.32 -30.03
C SER A 218 -22.07 -12.16 -28.78
N ARG A 219 -23.34 -12.20 -28.33
CA ARG A 219 -23.75 -13.00 -27.18
C ARG A 219 -23.47 -14.50 -27.34
N ALA A 220 -23.70 -15.02 -28.55
CA ALA A 220 -23.45 -16.44 -28.86
C ALA A 220 -21.97 -16.79 -28.77
N THR A 221 -21.09 -15.93 -29.30
CA THR A 221 -19.63 -16.08 -29.20
C THR A 221 -19.16 -15.95 -27.77
N THR A 222 -19.71 -14.98 -26.99
CA THR A 222 -19.41 -14.82 -25.57
C THR A 222 -19.69 -16.08 -24.78
N THR A 223 -20.85 -16.74 -25.00
CA THR A 223 -21.19 -17.98 -24.30
C THR A 223 -20.16 -19.07 -24.58
N ARG A 224 -19.76 -19.25 -25.84
CA ARG A 224 -18.75 -20.25 -26.23
C ARG A 224 -17.37 -19.92 -25.61
N ASP A 225 -16.93 -18.67 -25.74
CA ASP A 225 -15.63 -18.24 -25.21
C ASP A 225 -15.56 -18.43 -23.68
N LEU A 226 -16.62 -18.08 -22.94
CA LEU A 226 -16.68 -18.25 -21.49
C LEU A 226 -16.76 -19.71 -21.06
N GLN A 227 -17.49 -20.53 -21.79
CA GLN A 227 -17.59 -21.97 -21.54
C GLN A 227 -16.22 -22.63 -21.75
N ASP A 228 -15.56 -22.38 -22.88
CA ASP A 228 -14.23 -22.88 -23.18
C ASP A 228 -13.18 -22.45 -22.12
N LEU A 229 -13.25 -21.19 -21.62
CA LEU A 229 -12.39 -20.74 -20.52
C LEU A 229 -12.66 -21.50 -19.21
N VAL A 230 -13.90 -21.90 -18.94
CA VAL A 230 -14.22 -22.74 -17.77
C VAL A 230 -13.70 -24.17 -17.97
N GLU A 231 -13.87 -24.76 -19.16
CA GLU A 231 -13.35 -26.10 -19.48
C GLU A 231 -11.83 -26.16 -19.38
N LYS A 232 -11.13 -25.09 -19.77
CA LYS A 232 -9.69 -24.94 -19.61
C LYS A 232 -9.24 -24.63 -18.17
N GLY A 233 -10.17 -24.50 -17.22
CA GLY A 233 -9.88 -24.13 -15.84
C GLY A 233 -9.30 -22.71 -15.66
N ALA A 234 -9.48 -21.85 -16.67
CA ALA A 234 -9.10 -20.45 -16.59
C ALA A 234 -10.10 -19.62 -15.76
N LEU A 235 -11.37 -20.03 -15.81
CA LEU A 235 -12.45 -19.40 -15.07
C LEU A 235 -13.24 -20.43 -14.26
N ILE A 236 -13.80 -19.94 -13.15
CA ILE A 236 -14.80 -20.66 -12.34
C ILE A 236 -16.14 -19.99 -12.58
N ARG A 237 -17.17 -20.79 -12.92
CA ARG A 237 -18.54 -20.33 -13.07
C ARG A 237 -19.29 -20.48 -11.74
N ARG A 238 -20.00 -19.40 -11.32
CA ARG A 238 -20.94 -19.43 -10.18
C ARG A 238 -22.29 -18.83 -10.58
N GLY A 239 -23.34 -19.32 -9.93
CA GLY A 239 -24.71 -18.89 -10.19
C GLY A 239 -25.27 -19.44 -11.50
N GLU A 240 -26.54 -19.12 -11.75
CA GLU A 240 -27.32 -19.64 -12.89
C GLU A 240 -28.03 -18.52 -13.64
N LEU A 241 -28.34 -18.76 -14.90
CA LEU A 241 -29.09 -17.87 -15.79
C LEU A 241 -28.55 -16.44 -15.77
N LYS A 242 -29.37 -15.44 -15.45
CA LYS A 242 -28.99 -14.01 -15.38
C LYS A 242 -28.03 -13.69 -14.23
N HIS A 243 -27.93 -14.59 -13.26
CA HIS A 243 -27.02 -14.44 -12.12
C HIS A 243 -25.67 -15.13 -12.31
N THR A 244 -25.44 -15.76 -13.48
CA THR A 244 -24.15 -16.38 -13.80
C THR A 244 -23.02 -15.34 -13.75
N ARG A 245 -21.96 -15.69 -13.02
CA ARG A 245 -20.73 -14.90 -12.89
C ARG A 245 -19.52 -15.81 -13.06
N TYR A 246 -18.46 -15.23 -13.58
CA TYR A 246 -17.20 -15.92 -13.83
C TYR A 246 -16.09 -15.23 -13.05
N PHE A 247 -15.26 -16.03 -12.41
CA PHE A 247 -14.12 -15.59 -11.60
C PHE A 247 -12.86 -16.26 -12.12
N LEU A 248 -11.70 -15.64 -11.93
CA LEU A 248 -10.43 -16.28 -12.28
C LEU A 248 -10.24 -17.57 -11.50
N GLY A 249 -9.83 -18.65 -12.20
CA GLY A 249 -9.57 -19.96 -11.63
C GLY A 249 -8.17 -20.04 -10.95
N VAL A 250 -7.82 -19.05 -10.12
CA VAL A 250 -6.53 -18.93 -9.46
C VAL A 250 -6.69 -18.63 -7.97
N ASP A 251 -5.79 -19.14 -7.14
CA ASP A 251 -5.61 -18.66 -5.78
C ASP A 251 -4.97 -17.24 -5.81
N PRO A 252 -5.27 -16.35 -4.88
CA PRO A 252 -6.15 -16.50 -3.71
C PRO A 252 -7.65 -16.27 -3.99
N ILE A 253 -8.05 -15.94 -5.24
CA ILE A 253 -9.47 -15.67 -5.58
C ILE A 253 -10.36 -16.87 -5.22
N ILE A 254 -9.90 -18.10 -5.47
CA ILE A 254 -10.63 -19.32 -5.11
C ILE A 254 -10.88 -19.40 -3.60
N ARG A 255 -9.89 -19.05 -2.78
CA ARG A 255 -10.03 -19.06 -1.31
C ARG A 255 -11.11 -18.09 -0.86
N ASN A 256 -11.08 -16.85 -1.37
CA ASN A 256 -12.07 -15.81 -1.03
C ASN A 256 -13.51 -16.18 -1.48
N LEU A 257 -13.65 -17.00 -2.54
CA LEU A 257 -14.96 -17.46 -3.00
C LEU A 257 -15.52 -18.61 -2.15
N ASN A 258 -14.67 -19.29 -1.38
CA ASN A 258 -15.04 -20.44 -0.54
C ASN A 258 -15.17 -20.08 0.95
N ALA A 259 -14.74 -18.86 1.35
CA ALA A 259 -14.94 -18.28 2.67
C ALA A 259 -16.29 -17.54 2.75
#